data_7bf89c5349f0a347b87826e1ce5a5e1d
#
_entry.id   7bf89c5349f0a347b87826e1ce5a5e1d
#
_cell.length_a   1.000
_cell.length_b   1.000
_cell.length_c   1.000
_cell.angle_alpha   90.00
_cell.angle_beta   90.00
_cell.angle_gamma   90.00
#
_symmetry.space_group_name_H-M   'P 1'
#
loop_
_entity.id
_entity.type
_entity.pdbx_description
1 polymer ?
#
loop_
_entity_poly.entity_id
_entity_poly.type
_entity_poly.pdbx_seq_one_letter_code
_entity_poly.pdbx_strand_id
1 'polypeptide(L)'
;SLSVVAKNANVGDKEKFLAVIRKVLEEQVKNGIDKKALLAGINSSEFRFREADYGSYPKGLMYGIDIMDSWLYGEGDPFAYVKQLDIYKELRDAVESDYYEKLVQKYLLDNTHVAVVVVAPEKGLTAKLEAETAKKLADFKAGLSEEQVKELVEKTAKLQEFQETPSTQEELEKIPMLTREDITKKCRPICNRELSFGNTKVLWHDVNTNGIAYLTLYFDLSVVRKEDLPYVGLLKNVLGMIDTEHYAYGDLFNEINMQTGGIGTGMVVFPEKDTQKMYPMFTVSARTLYDK
;
A
#
# COMPACT_ATOMS: atom_id res chain seq x y z
N SER A 1 -4.74 -12.68 -9.33
CA SER A 1 -3.71 -12.95 -10.36
C SER A 1 -2.32 -12.56 -9.84
N LEU A 2 -1.28 -13.28 -10.24
CA LEU A 2 0.11 -12.92 -10.00
C LEU A 2 0.69 -12.33 -11.28
N SER A 3 1.38 -11.19 -11.18
CA SER A 3 2.03 -10.55 -12.32
C SER A 3 3.51 -10.29 -12.01
N VAL A 4 4.38 -10.61 -12.95
CA VAL A 4 5.80 -10.25 -12.91
C VAL A 4 6.08 -9.30 -14.06
N VAL A 5 6.60 -8.11 -13.77
CA VAL A 5 6.75 -7.01 -14.74
C VAL A 5 8.20 -6.57 -14.84
N ALA A 6 8.78 -6.64 -16.03
CA ALA A 6 10.06 -5.99 -16.35
C ALA A 6 9.79 -4.60 -16.95
N LYS A 7 10.20 -3.54 -16.26
CA LYS A 7 10.15 -2.16 -16.76
C LYS A 7 11.49 -1.80 -17.40
N ASN A 8 11.44 -0.99 -18.46
CA ASN A 8 12.62 -0.51 -19.18
C ASN A 8 13.51 -1.63 -19.75
N ALA A 9 12.88 -2.77 -20.12
CA ALA A 9 13.53 -3.88 -20.78
C ALA A 9 13.46 -3.71 -22.32
N ASN A 10 14.40 -4.32 -23.05
CA ASN A 10 14.31 -4.37 -24.50
C ASN A 10 13.31 -5.46 -24.93
N VAL A 11 12.63 -5.22 -26.03
CA VAL A 11 11.64 -6.19 -26.60
C VAL A 11 12.31 -7.55 -26.88
N GLY A 12 13.59 -7.55 -27.29
CA GLY A 12 14.38 -8.76 -27.58
C GLY A 12 14.73 -9.60 -26.32
N ASP A 13 14.56 -9.07 -25.12
CA ASP A 13 14.89 -9.78 -23.87
C ASP A 13 13.72 -10.63 -23.33
N LYS A 14 12.59 -10.70 -24.04
CA LYS A 14 11.37 -11.43 -23.61
C LYS A 14 11.67 -12.88 -23.20
N GLU A 15 12.32 -13.64 -24.08
CA GLU A 15 12.60 -15.06 -23.83
C GLU A 15 13.58 -15.25 -22.67
N LYS A 16 14.58 -14.38 -22.58
CA LYS A 16 15.52 -14.37 -21.44
C LYS A 16 14.84 -14.05 -20.12
N PHE A 17 13.91 -13.09 -20.12
CA PHE A 17 13.13 -12.76 -18.94
C PHE A 17 12.28 -13.95 -18.45
N LEU A 18 11.57 -14.62 -19.36
CA LEU A 18 10.78 -15.81 -19.03
C LEU A 18 11.67 -16.96 -18.51
N ALA A 19 12.83 -17.17 -19.14
CA ALA A 19 13.78 -18.20 -18.72
C ALA A 19 14.32 -17.93 -17.30
N VAL A 20 14.63 -16.68 -16.96
CA VAL A 20 15.09 -16.31 -15.61
C VAL A 20 14.00 -16.57 -14.57
N ILE A 21 12.75 -16.17 -14.82
CA ILE A 21 11.64 -16.43 -13.91
C ILE A 21 11.51 -17.94 -13.67
N ARG A 22 11.45 -18.71 -14.74
CA ARG A 22 11.30 -20.18 -14.65
C ARG A 22 12.44 -20.80 -13.87
N LYS A 23 13.67 -20.45 -14.19
CA LYS A 23 14.87 -20.94 -13.50
C LYS A 23 14.82 -20.68 -12.00
N VAL A 24 14.49 -19.44 -11.59
CA VAL A 24 14.43 -19.08 -10.17
C VAL A 24 13.33 -19.88 -9.45
N LEU A 25 12.15 -20.03 -10.06
CA LEU A 25 11.07 -20.83 -9.46
C LEU A 25 11.46 -22.31 -9.34
N GLU A 26 12.07 -22.91 -10.35
CA GLU A 26 12.56 -24.30 -10.32
C GLU A 26 13.63 -24.51 -9.25
N GLU A 27 14.54 -23.54 -9.08
CA GLU A 27 15.57 -23.58 -8.04
C GLU A 27 14.95 -23.49 -6.63
N GLN A 28 13.92 -22.67 -6.41
CA GLN A 28 13.23 -22.57 -5.12
C GLN A 28 12.48 -23.85 -4.80
N VAL A 29 11.79 -24.46 -5.76
CA VAL A 29 11.09 -25.73 -5.54
C VAL A 29 12.09 -26.86 -5.24
N LYS A 30 13.24 -26.89 -5.92
CA LYS A 30 14.24 -27.94 -5.76
C LYS A 30 15.03 -27.83 -4.45
N ASN A 31 15.42 -26.63 -4.07
CA ASN A 31 16.36 -26.38 -2.97
C ASN A 31 15.66 -26.01 -1.66
N GLY A 32 14.34 -25.77 -1.70
CA GLY A 32 13.55 -25.21 -0.62
C GLY A 32 13.55 -23.68 -0.63
N ILE A 33 12.46 -23.11 -0.16
CA ILE A 33 12.31 -21.65 0.01
C ILE A 33 12.89 -21.24 1.38
N ASP A 34 13.54 -20.10 1.45
CA ASP A 34 14.09 -19.58 2.70
C ASP A 34 12.98 -19.37 3.75
N LYS A 35 13.00 -20.18 4.80
CA LYS A 35 12.04 -20.16 5.88
C LYS A 35 11.99 -18.83 6.62
N LYS A 36 13.14 -18.16 6.79
CA LYS A 36 13.19 -16.84 7.43
C LYS A 36 12.50 -15.78 6.59
N ALA A 37 12.71 -15.81 5.28
CA ALA A 37 12.03 -14.91 4.35
C ALA A 37 10.52 -15.17 4.31
N LEU A 38 10.06 -16.44 4.35
CA LEU A 38 8.64 -16.78 4.47
C LEU A 38 8.04 -16.25 5.76
N LEU A 39 8.67 -16.49 6.91
CA LEU A 39 8.20 -15.99 8.20
C LEU A 39 8.16 -14.46 8.24
N ALA A 40 9.16 -13.79 7.71
CA ALA A 40 9.19 -12.32 7.60
C ALA A 40 8.01 -11.80 6.76
N GLY A 41 7.72 -12.44 5.63
CA GLY A 41 6.59 -12.10 4.77
C GLY A 41 5.23 -12.29 5.45
N ILE A 42 5.04 -13.43 6.14
CA ILE A 42 3.81 -13.74 6.89
C ILE A 42 3.62 -12.72 8.02
N ASN A 43 4.65 -12.45 8.80
CA ASN A 43 4.58 -11.49 9.90
C ASN A 43 4.29 -10.07 9.41
N SER A 44 4.94 -9.62 8.36
CA SER A 44 4.68 -8.31 7.75
C SER A 44 3.25 -8.19 7.22
N SER A 45 2.69 -9.27 6.67
CA SER A 45 1.32 -9.31 6.17
C SER A 45 0.29 -9.29 7.31
N GLU A 46 0.50 -10.11 8.34
CA GLU A 46 -0.36 -10.10 9.54
C GLU A 46 -0.32 -8.75 10.26
N PHE A 47 0.88 -8.19 10.40
CA PHE A 47 1.03 -6.88 11.03
C PHE A 47 0.21 -5.82 10.33
N ARG A 48 0.32 -5.71 9.00
CA ARG A 48 -0.48 -4.78 8.19
C ARG A 48 -1.97 -5.02 8.32
N PHE A 49 -2.39 -6.28 8.34
CA PHE A 49 -3.79 -6.64 8.53
C PHE A 49 -4.32 -6.20 9.90
N ARG A 50 -3.56 -6.42 10.98
CA ARG A 50 -3.94 -5.99 12.35
C ARG A 50 -3.92 -4.47 12.52
N GLU A 51 -2.91 -3.80 11.98
CA GLU A 51 -2.78 -2.35 12.06
C GLU A 51 -3.89 -1.65 11.28
N ALA A 52 -4.22 -2.19 10.11
CA ALA A 52 -5.23 -1.65 9.20
C ALA A 52 -5.09 -0.13 9.04
N ASP A 53 -3.86 0.32 8.79
CA ASP A 53 -3.54 1.70 8.50
C ASP A 53 -3.68 1.94 6.99
N TYR A 54 -4.74 2.61 6.60
CA TYR A 54 -5.03 2.96 5.22
C TYR A 54 -4.73 4.45 4.91
N GLY A 55 -3.91 5.09 5.75
CA GLY A 55 -3.56 6.49 5.62
C GLY A 55 -4.78 7.41 5.77
N SER A 56 -5.14 8.15 4.73
CA SER A 56 -6.27 9.08 4.74
C SER A 56 -7.65 8.42 4.54
N TYR A 57 -7.69 7.14 4.18
CA TYR A 57 -8.96 6.44 3.94
C TYR A 57 -9.57 5.93 5.25
N PRO A 58 -10.88 6.13 5.48
CA PRO A 58 -11.58 5.58 6.64
C PRO A 58 -11.53 4.04 6.64
N LYS A 59 -11.21 3.42 7.79
CA LYS A 59 -11.16 1.96 7.92
C LYS A 59 -12.45 1.27 7.49
N GLY A 60 -13.60 1.85 7.85
CA GLY A 60 -14.90 1.28 7.48
C GLY A 60 -15.13 1.24 5.97
N LEU A 61 -14.67 2.25 5.23
CA LEU A 61 -14.71 2.24 3.77
C LEU A 61 -13.86 1.10 3.19
N MET A 62 -12.63 0.94 3.69
CA MET A 62 -11.73 -0.10 3.18
C MET A 62 -12.24 -1.50 3.48
N TYR A 63 -12.75 -1.75 4.69
CA TYR A 63 -13.41 -3.01 5.02
C TYR A 63 -14.66 -3.25 4.17
N GLY A 64 -15.43 -2.20 3.86
CA GLY A 64 -16.57 -2.30 2.95
C GLY A 64 -16.16 -2.74 1.54
N ILE A 65 -15.06 -2.21 1.02
CA ILE A 65 -14.50 -2.60 -0.29
C ILE A 65 -14.05 -4.07 -0.25
N ASP A 66 -13.32 -4.50 0.77
CA ASP A 66 -12.87 -5.89 0.93
C ASP A 66 -14.06 -6.87 1.01
N ILE A 67 -15.14 -6.48 1.71
CA ILE A 67 -16.37 -7.25 1.78
C ILE A 67 -17.04 -7.34 0.40
N MET A 68 -17.07 -6.24 -0.34
CA MET A 68 -17.65 -6.23 -1.69
C MET A 68 -16.89 -7.13 -2.66
N ASP A 69 -15.56 -7.22 -2.56
CA ASP A 69 -14.74 -8.10 -3.39
C ASP A 69 -15.10 -9.58 -3.23
N SER A 70 -15.46 -10.02 -2.02
CA SER A 70 -15.91 -11.39 -1.78
C SER A 70 -17.40 -11.61 -2.06
N TRP A 71 -18.22 -10.55 -1.96
CA TRP A 71 -19.69 -10.65 -2.04
C TRP A 71 -20.25 -10.47 -3.45
N LEU A 72 -19.71 -9.52 -4.24
CA LEU A 72 -20.31 -9.14 -5.53
C LEU A 72 -20.25 -10.25 -6.59
N TYR A 73 -19.28 -11.14 -6.53
CA TYR A 73 -19.00 -12.11 -7.59
C TYR A 73 -19.07 -13.57 -7.12
N GLY A 74 -19.53 -13.82 -5.91
CA GLY A 74 -19.60 -15.17 -5.35
C GLY A 74 -20.71 -15.35 -4.33
N GLU A 75 -21.10 -16.63 -4.11
CA GLU A 75 -22.07 -17.04 -3.09
C GLU A 75 -21.38 -17.40 -1.76
N GLY A 76 -20.08 -17.08 -1.61
CA GLY A 76 -19.29 -17.38 -0.43
C GLY A 76 -19.56 -16.48 0.77
N ASP A 77 -18.74 -16.64 1.85
CA ASP A 77 -18.80 -15.76 3.01
C ASP A 77 -18.37 -14.32 2.62
N PRO A 78 -19.26 -13.30 2.71
CA PRO A 78 -18.92 -11.92 2.42
C PRO A 78 -17.76 -11.38 3.26
N PHE A 79 -17.55 -11.95 4.44
CA PHE A 79 -16.51 -11.53 5.38
C PHE A 79 -15.19 -12.31 5.26
N ALA A 80 -15.03 -13.14 4.22
CA ALA A 80 -13.83 -13.96 4.05
C ALA A 80 -12.54 -13.15 4.07
N TYR A 81 -12.52 -11.97 3.43
CA TYR A 81 -11.32 -11.11 3.37
C TYR A 81 -11.05 -10.32 4.65
N VAL A 82 -12.01 -10.19 5.55
CA VAL A 82 -11.83 -9.53 6.86
C VAL A 82 -11.63 -10.51 8.02
N LYS A 83 -11.75 -11.83 7.77
CA LYS A 83 -11.56 -12.91 8.75
C LYS A 83 -10.27 -13.69 8.46
N GLN A 84 -9.11 -13.05 8.44
CA GLN A 84 -7.86 -13.68 7.97
C GLN A 84 -6.89 -14.07 9.08
N LEU A 85 -7.15 -13.73 10.35
CA LEU A 85 -6.18 -13.95 11.43
C LEU A 85 -5.80 -15.42 11.62
N ASP A 86 -6.76 -16.34 11.51
CA ASP A 86 -6.51 -17.77 11.66
C ASP A 86 -5.64 -18.32 10.51
N ILE A 87 -5.79 -17.75 9.31
CA ILE A 87 -5.00 -18.13 8.14
C ILE A 87 -3.51 -17.85 8.38
N TYR A 88 -3.15 -16.73 9.03
CA TYR A 88 -1.74 -16.43 9.32
C TYR A 88 -1.09 -17.46 10.24
N LYS A 89 -1.86 -18.05 11.18
CA LYS A 89 -1.35 -19.15 12.01
C LYS A 89 -1.10 -20.41 11.16
N GLU A 90 -2.05 -20.79 10.34
CA GLU A 90 -1.91 -21.94 9.44
C GLU A 90 -0.71 -21.77 8.48
N LEU A 91 -0.52 -20.56 7.94
CA LEU A 91 0.61 -20.26 7.07
C LEU A 91 1.96 -20.36 7.79
N ARG A 92 2.05 -19.96 9.08
CA ARG A 92 3.27 -20.16 9.87
C ARG A 92 3.55 -21.64 10.14
N ASP A 93 2.54 -22.40 10.53
CA ASP A 93 2.68 -23.83 10.78
C ASP A 93 3.13 -24.57 9.51
N ALA A 94 2.70 -24.09 8.34
CA ALA A 94 3.06 -24.65 7.04
C ALA A 94 4.53 -24.39 6.63
N VAL A 95 5.24 -23.44 7.24
CA VAL A 95 6.65 -23.12 6.91
C VAL A 95 7.59 -24.29 7.16
N GLU A 96 7.25 -25.17 8.11
CA GLU A 96 8.06 -26.36 8.42
C GLU A 96 7.79 -27.55 7.46
N SER A 97 6.91 -27.36 6.49
CA SER A 97 6.57 -28.35 5.48
C SER A 97 7.00 -27.92 4.08
N ASP A 98 6.70 -28.74 3.06
CA ASP A 98 6.90 -28.43 1.63
C ASP A 98 5.68 -27.72 1.00
N TYR A 99 4.83 -27.11 1.82
CA TYR A 99 3.57 -26.49 1.38
C TYR A 99 3.81 -25.38 0.34
N TYR A 100 4.77 -24.51 0.59
CA TYR A 100 5.03 -23.37 -0.28
C TYR A 100 5.68 -23.79 -1.61
N GLU A 101 6.59 -24.75 -1.57
CA GLU A 101 7.18 -25.35 -2.78
C GLU A 101 6.10 -26.00 -3.65
N LYS A 102 5.15 -26.72 -3.04
CA LYS A 102 4.01 -27.32 -3.74
C LYS A 102 3.09 -26.25 -4.35
N LEU A 103 2.88 -25.11 -3.67
CA LEU A 103 2.11 -24.00 -4.24
C LEU A 103 2.81 -23.41 -5.46
N VAL A 104 4.13 -23.17 -5.37
CA VAL A 104 4.94 -22.67 -6.49
C VAL A 104 4.89 -23.66 -7.66
N GLN A 105 5.10 -24.94 -7.40
CA GLN A 105 5.01 -25.97 -8.42
C GLN A 105 3.65 -25.97 -9.12
N LYS A 106 2.57 -26.09 -8.34
CA LYS A 106 1.21 -26.22 -8.86
C LYS A 106 0.71 -24.99 -9.60
N TYR A 107 0.89 -23.79 -9.01
CA TYR A 107 0.25 -22.58 -9.49
C TYR A 107 1.12 -21.71 -10.39
N LEU A 108 2.45 -21.91 -10.38
CA LEU A 108 3.37 -21.11 -11.19
C LEU A 108 4.09 -21.94 -12.25
N LEU A 109 4.67 -23.10 -11.91
CA LEU A 109 5.43 -23.93 -12.87
C LEU A 109 4.53 -24.82 -13.74
N ASP A 110 3.55 -25.46 -13.17
CA ASP A 110 2.62 -26.37 -13.87
C ASP A 110 1.40 -25.64 -14.47
N ASN A 111 1.25 -24.35 -14.16
CA ASN A 111 0.13 -23.56 -14.63
C ASN A 111 0.26 -23.26 -16.13
N THR A 112 -0.70 -23.70 -16.92
CA THR A 112 -0.78 -23.41 -18.35
C THR A 112 -1.60 -22.15 -18.68
N HIS A 113 -2.32 -21.59 -17.71
CA HIS A 113 -3.09 -20.36 -17.86
C HIS A 113 -2.19 -19.13 -17.62
N VAL A 114 -1.35 -18.84 -18.60
CA VAL A 114 -0.37 -17.74 -18.55
C VAL A 114 -0.53 -16.84 -19.77
N ALA A 115 -0.51 -15.54 -19.55
CA ALA A 115 -0.45 -14.54 -20.60
C ALA A 115 0.86 -13.76 -20.52
N VAL A 116 1.53 -13.57 -21.64
CA VAL A 116 2.73 -12.74 -21.76
C VAL A 116 2.41 -11.56 -22.66
N VAL A 117 2.47 -10.35 -22.08
CA VAL A 117 2.20 -9.10 -22.79
C VAL A 117 3.46 -8.28 -22.89
N VAL A 118 3.83 -7.89 -24.10
CA VAL A 118 4.95 -6.97 -24.35
C VAL A 118 4.38 -5.65 -24.82
N VAL A 119 4.63 -4.59 -24.07
CA VAL A 119 4.22 -3.23 -24.41
C VAL A 119 5.45 -2.49 -24.90
N ALA A 120 5.52 -2.28 -26.21
CA ALA A 120 6.62 -1.53 -26.83
C ALA A 120 6.17 -0.10 -27.18
N PRO A 121 6.95 0.94 -26.92
CA PRO A 121 6.63 2.28 -27.33
C PRO A 121 6.71 2.42 -28.85
N GLU A 122 5.70 2.98 -29.47
CA GLU A 122 5.67 3.34 -30.89
C GLU A 122 5.54 4.86 -31.03
N LYS A 123 6.56 5.48 -31.62
CA LYS A 123 6.56 6.93 -31.81
C LYS A 123 5.47 7.32 -32.82
N GLY A 124 4.58 8.22 -32.40
CA GLY A 124 3.50 8.72 -33.25
C GLY A 124 2.21 7.84 -33.24
N LEU A 125 2.17 6.75 -32.46
CA LEU A 125 1.00 5.87 -32.37
C LEU A 125 -0.28 6.63 -31.99
N THR A 126 -0.22 7.53 -31.01
CA THR A 126 -1.37 8.33 -30.58
C THR A 126 -1.92 9.16 -31.74
N ALA A 127 -1.07 9.89 -32.44
CA ALA A 127 -1.49 10.70 -33.60
C ALA A 127 -2.10 9.84 -34.71
N LYS A 128 -1.57 8.64 -34.95
CA LYS A 128 -2.12 7.69 -35.90
C LYS A 128 -3.52 7.23 -35.50
N LEU A 129 -3.70 6.82 -34.24
CA LEU A 129 -5.01 6.37 -33.73
C LEU A 129 -6.03 7.51 -33.72
N GLU A 130 -5.63 8.72 -33.40
CA GLU A 130 -6.47 9.91 -33.45
C GLU A 130 -6.92 10.19 -34.89
N ALA A 131 -6.03 10.11 -35.90
CA ALA A 131 -6.36 10.29 -37.30
C ALA A 131 -7.31 9.18 -37.82
N GLU A 132 -7.06 7.92 -37.42
CA GLU A 132 -7.95 6.80 -37.75
C GLU A 132 -9.35 6.99 -37.15
N THR A 133 -9.40 7.41 -35.88
CA THR A 133 -10.67 7.71 -35.20
C THR A 133 -11.40 8.87 -35.82
N ALA A 134 -10.70 9.96 -36.13
CA ALA A 134 -11.27 11.12 -36.80
C ALA A 134 -11.86 10.73 -38.18
N LYS A 135 -11.14 9.89 -38.94
CA LYS A 135 -11.63 9.37 -40.21
C LYS A 135 -12.89 8.52 -40.02
N LYS A 136 -12.91 7.56 -39.10
CA LYS A 136 -14.09 6.73 -38.80
C LYS A 136 -15.30 7.57 -38.41
N LEU A 137 -15.11 8.61 -37.62
CA LEU A 137 -16.18 9.51 -37.20
C LEU A 137 -16.68 10.38 -38.38
N ALA A 138 -15.77 10.83 -39.25
CA ALA A 138 -16.13 11.57 -40.44
C ALA A 138 -16.95 10.70 -41.44
N ASP A 139 -16.49 9.47 -41.68
CA ASP A 139 -17.18 8.50 -42.56
C ASP A 139 -18.55 8.15 -41.98
N PHE A 140 -18.65 7.92 -40.68
CA PHE A 140 -19.93 7.69 -39.99
C PHE A 140 -20.88 8.88 -40.14
N LYS A 141 -20.40 10.11 -39.91
CA LYS A 141 -21.20 11.33 -40.06
C LYS A 141 -21.68 11.52 -41.49
N ALA A 142 -20.84 11.23 -42.48
CA ALA A 142 -21.20 11.33 -43.86
C ALA A 142 -22.31 10.34 -44.29
N GLY A 143 -22.46 9.22 -43.60
CA GLY A 143 -23.51 8.24 -43.81
C GLY A 143 -24.85 8.54 -43.12
N LEU A 144 -24.92 9.59 -42.29
CA LEU A 144 -26.15 9.97 -41.58
C LEU A 144 -27.02 10.92 -42.40
N SER A 145 -28.33 10.77 -42.26
CA SER A 145 -29.28 11.77 -42.74
C SER A 145 -29.27 13.02 -41.86
N GLU A 146 -29.78 14.15 -42.39
CA GLU A 146 -29.92 15.38 -41.58
C GLU A 146 -30.75 15.18 -40.32
N GLU A 147 -31.80 14.33 -40.41
CA GLU A 147 -32.64 13.99 -39.25
C GLU A 147 -31.87 13.21 -38.20
N GLN A 148 -31.05 12.23 -38.59
CA GLN A 148 -30.20 11.45 -37.69
C GLN A 148 -29.14 12.32 -37.04
N VAL A 149 -28.56 13.29 -37.76
CA VAL A 149 -27.63 14.25 -37.18
C VAL A 149 -28.30 15.11 -36.11
N LYS A 150 -29.52 15.63 -36.40
CA LYS A 150 -30.29 16.41 -35.43
C LYS A 150 -30.60 15.58 -34.18
N GLU A 151 -31.05 14.34 -34.36
CA GLU A 151 -31.33 13.44 -33.23
C GLU A 151 -30.10 13.20 -32.38
N LEU A 152 -28.90 13.01 -32.98
CA LEU A 152 -27.65 12.87 -32.23
C LEU A 152 -27.29 14.13 -31.47
N VAL A 153 -27.45 15.31 -32.06
CA VAL A 153 -27.20 16.60 -31.41
C VAL A 153 -28.12 16.76 -30.20
N GLU A 154 -29.43 16.47 -30.36
CA GLU A 154 -30.39 16.56 -29.26
C GLU A 154 -30.08 15.57 -28.12
N LYS A 155 -29.74 14.31 -28.48
CA LYS A 155 -29.33 13.30 -27.47
C LYS A 155 -28.07 13.72 -26.71
N THR A 156 -27.08 14.27 -27.43
CA THR A 156 -25.86 14.75 -26.83
C THR A 156 -26.12 15.94 -25.91
N ALA A 157 -26.93 16.89 -26.34
CA ALA A 157 -27.31 18.04 -25.51
C ALA A 157 -28.06 17.61 -24.24
N LYS A 158 -28.99 16.65 -24.33
CA LYS A 158 -29.69 16.08 -23.16
C LYS A 158 -28.76 15.35 -22.23
N LEU A 159 -27.78 14.60 -22.76
CA LEU A 159 -26.77 13.91 -21.97
C LEU A 159 -25.89 14.92 -21.21
N GLN A 160 -25.46 15.97 -21.91
CA GLN A 160 -24.66 17.04 -21.29
C GLN A 160 -25.46 17.77 -20.20
N GLU A 161 -26.72 18.14 -20.48
CA GLU A 161 -27.62 18.74 -19.50
C GLU A 161 -27.76 17.82 -18.24
N PHE A 162 -27.98 16.52 -18.45
CA PHE A 162 -28.07 15.55 -17.36
C PHE A 162 -26.78 15.47 -16.53
N GLN A 163 -25.60 15.49 -17.18
CA GLN A 163 -24.30 15.42 -16.50
C GLN A 163 -23.97 16.72 -15.74
N GLU A 164 -24.39 17.88 -16.25
CA GLU A 164 -24.12 19.19 -15.66
C GLU A 164 -25.20 19.63 -14.66
N THR A 165 -26.37 19.01 -14.69
CA THR A 165 -27.46 19.34 -13.74
C THR A 165 -27.11 18.83 -12.36
N PRO A 166 -26.98 19.71 -11.34
CA PRO A 166 -26.74 19.29 -9.97
C PRO A 166 -27.91 18.44 -9.45
N SER A 167 -27.60 17.48 -8.59
CA SER A 167 -28.64 16.75 -7.86
C SER A 167 -29.55 17.69 -7.11
N THR A 168 -30.84 17.39 -7.07
CA THR A 168 -31.84 18.18 -6.33
C THR A 168 -31.58 18.09 -4.83
N GLN A 169 -32.07 19.08 -4.06
CA GLN A 169 -31.98 19.06 -2.62
C GLN A 169 -32.61 17.80 -2.00
N GLU A 170 -33.72 17.34 -2.55
CA GLU A 170 -34.42 16.12 -2.11
C GLU A 170 -33.56 14.86 -2.34
N GLU A 171 -32.81 14.80 -3.42
CA GLU A 171 -31.88 13.70 -3.72
C GLU A 171 -30.66 13.74 -2.78
N LEU A 172 -30.12 14.92 -2.52
CA LEU A 172 -29.00 15.11 -1.60
C LEU A 172 -29.36 14.75 -0.15
N GLU A 173 -30.58 15.05 0.27
CA GLU A 173 -31.10 14.72 1.62
C GLU A 173 -31.25 13.20 1.87
N LYS A 174 -31.27 12.38 0.80
CA LYS A 174 -31.22 10.91 0.93
C LYS A 174 -29.85 10.38 1.36
N ILE A 175 -28.81 11.19 1.19
CA ILE A 175 -27.43 10.85 1.61
C ILE A 175 -27.32 11.21 3.09
N PRO A 176 -26.92 10.27 3.99
CA PRO A 176 -26.68 10.60 5.39
C PRO A 176 -25.56 11.63 5.50
N MET A 177 -25.92 12.85 5.84
CA MET A 177 -24.97 13.96 6.00
C MET A 177 -24.73 14.25 7.49
N LEU A 178 -23.48 14.57 7.82
CA LEU A 178 -23.16 15.07 9.16
C LEU A 178 -23.74 16.47 9.37
N THR A 179 -24.36 16.67 10.52
CA THR A 179 -24.88 17.96 10.96
C THR A 179 -23.92 18.62 11.96
N ARG A 180 -24.16 19.88 12.32
CA ARG A 180 -23.40 20.55 13.38
C ARG A 180 -23.51 19.87 14.74
N GLU A 181 -24.59 19.12 14.97
CA GLU A 181 -24.86 18.40 16.22
C GLU A 181 -23.97 17.17 16.36
N ASP A 182 -23.56 16.56 15.23
CA ASP A 182 -22.64 15.43 15.20
C ASP A 182 -21.19 15.85 15.53
N ILE A 183 -20.88 17.14 15.48
CA ILE A 183 -19.55 17.68 15.79
C ILE A 183 -19.41 17.81 17.31
N THR A 184 -18.58 16.95 17.89
CA THR A 184 -18.28 17.07 19.33
C THR A 184 -17.52 18.35 19.62
N LYS A 185 -17.98 19.10 20.63
CA LYS A 185 -17.26 20.29 21.14
C LYS A 185 -16.13 19.93 22.11
N LYS A 186 -16.03 18.65 22.51
CA LYS A 186 -15.01 18.17 23.43
C LYS A 186 -13.81 17.63 22.63
N CYS A 187 -12.63 18.15 22.89
CA CYS A 187 -11.41 17.53 22.41
C CYS A 187 -11.28 16.14 23.05
N ARG A 188 -10.80 15.17 22.26
CA ARG A 188 -10.43 13.86 22.83
C ARG A 188 -9.28 14.11 23.83
N PRO A 189 -9.38 13.57 25.07
CA PRO A 189 -8.29 13.67 26.01
C PRO A 189 -7.06 12.96 25.45
N ILE A 190 -5.90 13.57 25.62
CA ILE A 190 -4.62 12.92 25.34
C ILE A 190 -4.29 12.11 26.60
N CYS A 191 -4.45 10.78 26.51
CA CYS A 191 -4.12 9.87 27.60
C CYS A 191 -2.61 9.67 27.65
N ASN A 192 -1.89 10.52 28.35
CA ASN A 192 -0.45 10.40 28.54
C ASN A 192 -0.07 10.41 30.03
N ARG A 193 0.98 9.67 30.34
CA ARG A 193 1.68 9.68 31.64
C ARG A 193 3.15 9.96 31.39
N GLU A 194 3.73 10.83 32.20
CA GLU A 194 5.16 11.07 32.20
C GLU A 194 5.81 10.05 33.13
N LEU A 195 6.73 9.29 32.59
CA LEU A 195 7.55 8.30 33.31
C LEU A 195 9.02 8.64 33.08
N SER A 196 9.91 8.00 33.84
CA SER A 196 11.35 8.09 33.66
C SER A 196 11.96 6.71 33.61
N PHE A 197 12.87 6.50 32.66
CA PHE A 197 13.70 5.32 32.59
C PHE A 197 15.18 5.77 32.68
N GLY A 198 15.79 5.64 33.83
CA GLY A 198 17.07 6.29 34.14
C GLY A 198 16.93 7.80 33.98
N ASN A 199 17.76 8.40 33.15
CA ASN A 199 17.74 9.84 32.85
C ASN A 199 16.84 10.18 31.65
N THR A 200 16.17 9.20 31.03
CA THR A 200 15.36 9.42 29.85
C THR A 200 13.90 9.64 30.24
N LYS A 201 13.33 10.74 29.78
CA LYS A 201 11.89 11.03 29.90
C LYS A 201 11.11 10.14 28.94
N VAL A 202 10.06 9.50 29.43
CA VAL A 202 9.16 8.66 28.67
C VAL A 202 7.75 9.25 28.70
N LEU A 203 7.14 9.44 27.56
CA LEU A 203 5.72 9.75 27.41
C LEU A 203 4.98 8.46 27.08
N TRP A 204 4.23 7.94 28.04
CA TRP A 204 3.42 6.74 27.87
C TRP A 204 2.00 7.09 27.51
N HIS A 205 1.50 6.53 26.42
CA HIS A 205 0.13 6.69 25.94
C HIS A 205 -0.63 5.37 26.08
N ASP A 206 -1.56 5.32 27.03
CA ASP A 206 -2.41 4.15 27.28
C ASP A 206 -3.64 4.20 26.37
N VAL A 207 -3.50 3.68 25.16
CA VAL A 207 -4.53 3.67 24.13
C VAL A 207 -4.66 2.28 23.52
N ASN A 208 -5.87 1.94 23.07
CA ASN A 208 -6.10 0.67 22.39
C ASN A 208 -5.43 0.69 21.00
N THR A 209 -4.44 -0.17 20.81
CA THR A 209 -3.65 -0.30 19.59
C THR A 209 -3.81 -1.65 18.89
N ASN A 210 -4.85 -2.41 19.26
CA ASN A 210 -5.13 -3.75 18.70
C ASN A 210 -3.94 -4.73 18.85
N GLY A 211 -3.24 -4.68 20.00
CA GLY A 211 -2.12 -5.56 20.32
C GLY A 211 -0.79 -5.13 19.70
N ILE A 212 -0.66 -3.89 19.23
CA ILE A 212 0.56 -3.34 18.65
C ILE A 212 1.19 -2.35 19.62
N ALA A 213 2.47 -2.54 19.95
CA ALA A 213 3.29 -1.57 20.66
C ALA A 213 3.97 -0.62 19.67
N TYR A 214 3.88 0.67 19.92
CA TYR A 214 4.55 1.72 19.16
C TYR A 214 5.59 2.37 20.05
N LEU A 215 6.83 2.43 19.57
CA LEU A 215 7.94 3.09 20.25
C LEU A 215 8.53 4.14 19.31
N THR A 216 8.72 5.37 19.81
CA THR A 216 9.50 6.39 19.11
C THR A 216 10.55 6.97 20.05
N LEU A 217 11.80 6.89 19.62
CA LEU A 217 12.93 7.53 20.28
C LEU A 217 13.15 8.90 19.65
N TYR A 218 13.35 9.90 20.48
CA TYR A 218 13.61 11.27 20.07
C TYR A 218 15.02 11.69 20.50
N PHE A 219 15.86 12.06 19.54
CA PHE A 219 17.22 12.51 19.76
C PHE A 219 17.29 14.00 19.44
N ASP A 220 17.77 14.80 20.42
CA ASP A 220 17.86 16.25 20.28
C ASP A 220 18.92 16.64 19.23
N LEU A 221 18.50 17.34 18.19
CA LEU A 221 19.38 17.86 17.14
C LEU A 221 19.90 19.26 17.44
N SER A 222 19.51 19.89 18.53
CA SER A 222 20.03 21.22 18.90
C SER A 222 21.52 21.22 19.20
N VAL A 223 22.08 20.04 19.51
CA VAL A 223 23.52 19.83 19.74
C VAL A 223 24.33 19.64 18.43
N VAL A 224 23.66 19.48 17.31
CA VAL A 224 24.29 19.30 16.00
C VAL A 224 24.55 20.67 15.38
N ARG A 225 25.77 20.88 14.86
CA ARG A 225 26.10 22.11 14.17
C ARG A 225 25.27 22.27 12.91
N LYS A 226 24.92 23.51 12.55
CA LYS A 226 24.05 23.80 11.41
C LYS A 226 24.58 23.25 10.08
N GLU A 227 25.89 23.31 9.89
CA GLU A 227 26.57 22.79 8.70
C GLU A 227 26.52 21.26 8.60
N ASP A 228 26.29 20.54 9.72
CA ASP A 228 26.24 19.08 9.76
C ASP A 228 24.82 18.53 9.60
N LEU A 229 23.77 19.36 9.66
CA LEU A 229 22.37 18.94 9.50
C LEU A 229 22.08 18.23 8.17
N PRO A 230 22.67 18.61 7.01
CA PRO A 230 22.50 17.84 5.77
C PRO A 230 23.00 16.39 5.87
N TYR A 231 24.07 16.15 6.65
CA TYR A 231 24.58 14.76 6.88
C TYR A 231 23.64 13.95 7.76
N VAL A 232 22.94 14.57 8.72
CA VAL A 232 21.88 13.90 9.49
C VAL A 232 20.72 13.50 8.55
N GLY A 233 20.37 14.37 7.60
CA GLY A 233 19.40 14.07 6.57
C GLY A 233 19.81 12.89 5.68
N LEU A 234 21.11 12.79 5.33
CA LEU A 234 21.66 11.66 4.60
C LEU A 234 21.63 10.38 5.46
N LEU A 235 22.10 10.48 6.73
CA LEU A 235 22.07 9.37 7.69
C LEU A 235 20.67 8.77 7.80
N LYS A 236 19.64 9.61 7.92
CA LYS A 236 18.24 9.16 7.95
C LYS A 236 17.88 8.25 6.78
N ASN A 237 18.41 8.52 5.58
CA ASN A 237 18.07 7.78 4.38
C ASN A 237 18.87 6.47 4.23
N VAL A 238 20.03 6.36 4.87
CA VAL A 238 20.89 5.16 4.77
C VAL A 238 20.72 4.18 5.93
N LEU A 239 20.19 4.63 7.07
CA LEU A 239 19.92 3.76 8.22
C LEU A 239 18.93 2.65 7.83
N GLY A 240 19.34 1.40 8.04
CA GLY A 240 18.57 0.21 7.65
C GLY A 240 18.68 -0.18 6.16
N MET A 241 19.45 0.57 5.37
CA MET A 241 19.63 0.32 3.93
C MET A 241 21.06 -0.09 3.54
N ILE A 242 21.91 -0.33 4.52
CA ILE A 242 23.32 -0.74 4.33
C ILE A 242 23.64 -1.88 5.27
N ASP A 243 24.72 -2.60 4.97
CA ASP A 243 25.25 -3.64 5.85
C ASP A 243 25.63 -3.06 7.20
N THR A 244 25.48 -3.88 8.24
CA THR A 244 25.90 -3.58 9.62
C THR A 244 27.03 -4.51 10.03
N GLU A 245 27.57 -4.32 11.23
CA GLU A 245 28.58 -5.22 11.77
C GLU A 245 28.11 -6.69 11.86
N HIS A 246 26.81 -6.89 12.08
CA HIS A 246 26.25 -8.22 12.35
C HIS A 246 25.34 -8.76 11.24
N TYR A 247 24.86 -7.92 10.34
CA TYR A 247 23.91 -8.29 9.30
C TYR A 247 24.29 -7.70 7.94
N ALA A 248 24.26 -8.50 6.90
CA ALA A 248 24.14 -8.00 5.55
C ALA A 248 22.77 -7.32 5.35
N TYR A 249 22.67 -6.37 4.45
CA TYR A 249 21.45 -5.58 4.23
C TYR A 249 20.18 -6.44 4.05
N GLY A 250 20.25 -7.49 3.24
CA GLY A 250 19.09 -8.38 3.01
C GLY A 250 18.67 -9.15 4.26
N ASP A 251 19.63 -9.62 5.06
CA ASP A 251 19.38 -10.32 6.31
C ASP A 251 18.81 -9.38 7.38
N LEU A 252 19.32 -8.14 7.45
CA LEU A 252 18.80 -7.10 8.33
C LEU A 252 17.34 -6.78 8.01
N PHE A 253 17.00 -6.66 6.74
CA PHE A 253 15.63 -6.42 6.31
C PHE A 253 14.68 -7.56 6.72
N ASN A 254 15.09 -8.81 6.54
CA ASN A 254 14.31 -9.96 6.98
C ASN A 254 14.16 -10.00 8.50
N GLU A 255 15.23 -9.72 9.27
CA GLU A 255 15.20 -9.69 10.72
C GLU A 255 14.24 -8.61 11.25
N ILE A 256 14.29 -7.40 10.70
CA ILE A 256 13.35 -6.32 11.02
C ILE A 256 11.91 -6.77 10.79
N ASN A 257 11.59 -7.39 9.66
CA ASN A 257 10.23 -7.84 9.33
C ASN A 257 9.78 -9.06 10.14
N MET A 258 10.71 -9.89 10.63
CA MET A 258 10.38 -10.99 11.55
C MET A 258 10.01 -10.52 12.94
N GLN A 259 10.69 -9.49 13.45
CA GLN A 259 10.56 -9.04 14.85
C GLN A 259 9.63 -7.84 14.99
N THR A 260 9.44 -7.07 13.93
CA THR A 260 8.71 -5.80 13.99
C THR A 260 7.76 -5.62 12.82
N GLY A 261 6.85 -4.66 12.93
CA GLY A 261 6.07 -4.14 11.80
C GLY A 261 6.82 -3.07 10.99
N GLY A 262 8.11 -2.93 11.23
CA GLY A 262 9.00 -1.98 10.56
C GLY A 262 9.69 -1.02 11.54
N ILE A 263 10.88 -0.58 11.13
CA ILE A 263 11.63 0.48 11.79
C ILE A 263 11.74 1.65 10.81
N GLY A 264 11.43 2.85 11.27
CA GLY A 264 11.50 4.06 10.48
C GLY A 264 12.33 5.14 11.14
N THR A 265 12.93 6.00 10.34
CA THR A 265 13.69 7.16 10.78
C THR A 265 13.06 8.45 10.25
N GLY A 266 13.13 9.51 11.04
CA GLY A 266 12.52 10.78 10.68
C GLY A 266 13.28 11.98 11.26
N MET A 267 12.89 13.15 10.80
CA MET A 267 13.27 14.41 11.42
C MET A 267 12.00 15.23 11.62
N VAL A 268 11.84 15.80 12.79
CA VAL A 268 10.68 16.60 13.17
C VAL A 268 11.12 17.81 13.97
N VAL A 269 10.40 18.91 13.83
CA VAL A 269 10.62 20.11 14.64
C VAL A 269 9.34 20.41 15.41
N PHE A 270 9.43 20.44 16.72
CA PHE A 270 8.34 20.82 17.61
C PHE A 270 8.45 22.29 17.99
N PRO A 271 7.47 23.15 17.66
CA PRO A 271 7.42 24.49 18.21
C PRO A 271 6.94 24.45 19.67
N GLU A 272 7.53 25.26 20.51
CA GLU A 272 7.01 25.50 21.86
C GLU A 272 5.83 26.48 21.77
N LYS A 273 4.76 26.15 22.52
CA LYS A 273 3.58 27.01 22.54
C LYS A 273 3.94 28.41 23.07
N ASP A 274 3.42 29.43 22.39
CA ASP A 274 3.54 30.85 22.76
C ASP A 274 4.98 31.40 22.82
N THR A 275 5.94 30.68 22.21
CA THR A 275 7.34 31.11 22.09
C THR A 275 7.86 30.96 20.67
N GLN A 276 9.05 31.46 20.39
CA GLN A 276 9.76 31.22 19.12
C GLN A 276 10.73 30.03 19.20
N LYS A 277 10.70 29.31 20.32
CA LYS A 277 11.61 28.20 20.57
C LYS A 277 11.17 26.95 19.78
N MET A 278 12.14 26.33 19.16
CA MET A 278 11.96 25.12 18.34
C MET A 278 12.81 23.98 18.88
N TYR A 279 12.28 22.79 18.86
CA TYR A 279 12.97 21.56 19.28
C TYR A 279 13.14 20.66 18.05
N PRO A 280 14.28 20.74 17.36
CA PRO A 280 14.57 19.82 16.25
C PRO A 280 14.96 18.46 16.80
N MET A 281 14.31 17.41 16.33
CA MET A 281 14.53 16.03 16.76
C MET A 281 14.81 15.12 15.59
N PHE A 282 15.76 14.22 15.75
CA PHE A 282 15.85 13.01 14.94
C PHE A 282 15.03 11.92 15.62
N THR A 283 14.27 11.16 14.85
CA THR A 283 13.39 10.13 15.39
C THR A 283 13.74 8.76 14.83
N VAL A 284 13.67 7.76 15.70
CA VAL A 284 13.67 6.35 15.32
C VAL A 284 12.40 5.73 15.87
N SER A 285 11.56 5.22 15.00
CA SER A 285 10.27 4.63 15.36
C SER A 285 10.27 3.15 15.04
N ALA A 286 9.77 2.35 15.96
CA ALA A 286 9.53 0.94 15.77
C ALA A 286 8.11 0.58 16.23
N ARG A 287 7.57 -0.48 15.67
CA ARG A 287 6.27 -1.03 16.05
C ARG A 287 6.33 -2.55 16.02
N THR A 288 5.72 -3.20 17.00
CA THR A 288 5.74 -4.66 17.10
C THR A 288 4.45 -5.17 17.73
N LEU A 289 4.14 -6.45 17.55
CA LEU A 289 3.07 -7.10 18.31
C LEU A 289 3.49 -7.29 19.77
N TYR A 290 2.54 -7.30 20.70
CA TYR A 290 2.81 -7.46 22.13
C TYR A 290 3.37 -8.84 22.50
N ASP A 291 3.16 -9.84 21.66
CA ASP A 291 3.60 -11.22 21.84
C ASP A 291 4.97 -11.53 21.22
N LYS A 292 5.70 -10.48 20.78
CA LYS A 292 7.04 -10.59 20.19
C LYS A 292 8.10 -9.78 20.91
#